data_2bc83e63abfa5226f043089def2ee3eb
#
_entry.id   2bc83e63abfa5226f043089def2ee3eb
#
_cell.length_a   1.000
_cell.length_b   1.000
_cell.length_c   1.000
_cell.angle_alpha   90.00
_cell.angle_beta   90.00
_cell.angle_gamma   90.00
#
_symmetry.space_group_name_H-M   'P 1'
#
loop_
_entity.id
_entity.type
_entity.pdbx_description
1 polymer ?
#
loop_
_entity_poly.entity_id
_entity_poly.type
_entity_poly.pdbx_seq_one_letter_code
_entity_poly.pdbx_strand_id
1 'polypeptide(L)'
;METHRLVRPKDLNQYGHLFGGRLLAWVDEDSWIAASLEFPGSRFVTMAMDEVVFRHSVKEGAILTIKSESVKLGRTSVTYEVRVVDEQAQDDNPIFTTQVTFVKVDESGRKIPITK
;
A
#
# COMPACT_ATOMS: atom_id res chain seq x y z
N MET A 1 -2.29 -10.04 -1.79
CA MET A 1 -2.42 -10.06 -0.31
C MET A 1 -3.51 -9.09 0.11
N GLU A 2 -4.33 -9.50 1.01
CA GLU A 2 -5.39 -8.65 1.55
C GLU A 2 -5.17 -8.46 3.05
N THR A 3 -5.36 -7.22 3.51
CA THR A 3 -5.32 -6.87 4.93
C THR A 3 -6.51 -5.99 5.25
N HIS A 4 -6.83 -5.89 6.53
CA HIS A 4 -7.96 -5.08 6.99
C HIS A 4 -7.48 -4.05 8.00
N ARG A 5 -8.06 -2.85 7.92
CA ARG A 5 -7.78 -1.76 8.87
C ARG A 5 -9.08 -1.13 9.35
N LEU A 6 -9.14 -0.88 10.65
CA LEU A 6 -10.23 -0.13 11.25
C LEU A 6 -9.81 1.33 11.36
N VAL A 7 -10.66 2.23 10.88
CA VAL A 7 -10.42 3.68 10.99
C VAL A 7 -10.85 4.14 12.38
N ARG A 8 -9.88 4.58 13.18
CA ARG A 8 -10.07 5.00 14.56
C ARG A 8 -9.99 6.52 14.67
N PRO A 9 -10.44 7.11 15.80
CA PRO A 9 -10.36 8.57 15.98
C PRO A 9 -8.96 9.15 15.77
N LYS A 10 -7.91 8.42 16.17
CA LYS A 10 -6.52 8.86 16.01
C LYS A 10 -6.06 8.94 14.56
N ASP A 11 -6.81 8.31 13.64
CA ASP A 11 -6.46 8.27 12.23
C ASP A 11 -7.11 9.39 11.43
N LEU A 12 -7.91 10.23 12.09
CA LEU A 12 -8.70 11.26 11.43
C LEU A 12 -7.98 12.59 11.33
N ASN A 13 -8.32 13.35 10.31
CA ASN A 13 -7.89 14.74 10.18
C ASN A 13 -8.83 15.66 10.99
N GLN A 14 -8.59 16.97 10.91
CA GLN A 14 -9.40 17.96 11.64
C GLN A 14 -10.85 18.05 11.15
N TYR A 15 -11.15 17.47 9.99
CA TYR A 15 -12.50 17.46 9.42
C TYR A 15 -13.27 16.18 9.73
N GLY A 16 -12.68 15.27 10.50
CA GLY A 16 -13.34 14.02 10.88
C GLY A 16 -13.26 12.92 9.84
N HIS A 17 -12.33 13.00 8.89
CA HIS A 17 -12.13 12.00 7.87
C HIS A 17 -10.74 11.38 7.99
N LEU A 18 -10.56 10.15 7.48
CA LEU A 18 -9.27 9.49 7.47
C LEU A 18 -8.22 10.41 6.85
N PHE A 19 -7.14 10.64 7.59
CA PHE A 19 -6.03 11.47 7.12
C PHE A 19 -5.30 10.78 5.98
N GLY A 20 -5.12 11.50 4.86
CA GLY A 20 -4.50 10.93 3.67
C GLY A 20 -3.11 10.35 3.92
N GLY A 21 -2.30 11.03 4.73
CA GLY A 21 -0.98 10.54 5.09
C GLY A 21 -1.01 9.24 5.90
N ARG A 22 -2.05 9.04 6.71
CA ARG A 22 -2.24 7.79 7.44
C ARG A 22 -2.54 6.65 6.47
N LEU A 23 -3.42 6.90 5.50
CA LEU A 23 -3.73 5.90 4.48
C LEU A 23 -2.50 5.56 3.66
N LEU A 24 -1.72 6.55 3.26
CA LEU A 24 -0.46 6.32 2.53
C LEU A 24 0.51 5.46 3.35
N ALA A 25 0.61 5.70 4.66
CA ALA A 25 1.47 4.90 5.51
C ALA A 25 1.02 3.44 5.55
N TRP A 26 -0.28 3.19 5.66
CA TRP A 26 -0.82 1.82 5.65
C TRP A 26 -0.56 1.13 4.31
N VAL A 27 -0.77 1.84 3.21
CA VAL A 27 -0.56 1.31 1.86
C VAL A 27 0.90 0.94 1.65
N ASP A 28 1.82 1.81 2.05
CA ASP A 28 3.25 1.56 1.95
C ASP A 28 3.65 0.33 2.78
N GLU A 29 3.21 0.27 4.03
CA GLU A 29 3.52 -0.84 4.93
C GLU A 29 2.98 -2.16 4.41
N ASP A 30 1.71 -2.19 4.03
CA ASP A 30 1.06 -3.45 3.62
C ASP A 30 1.63 -3.98 2.32
N SER A 31 1.90 -3.12 1.34
CA SER A 31 2.53 -3.56 0.09
C SER A 31 3.98 -3.97 0.30
N TRP A 32 4.70 -3.32 1.24
CA TRP A 32 6.04 -3.75 1.62
C TRP A 32 6.02 -5.15 2.23
N ILE A 33 5.04 -5.43 3.08
CA ILE A 33 4.86 -6.77 3.66
C ILE A 33 4.59 -7.79 2.55
N ALA A 34 3.72 -7.45 1.60
CA ALA A 34 3.42 -8.33 0.46
C ALA A 34 4.69 -8.66 -0.33
N ALA A 35 5.51 -7.65 -0.62
CA ALA A 35 6.77 -7.84 -1.35
C ALA A 35 7.74 -8.72 -0.55
N SER A 36 7.83 -8.49 0.75
CA SER A 36 8.74 -9.22 1.62
C SER A 36 8.36 -10.68 1.77
N LEU A 37 7.06 -10.98 1.74
CA LEU A 37 6.58 -12.36 1.78
C LEU A 37 6.73 -13.06 0.44
N GLU A 38 6.57 -12.34 -0.66
CA GLU A 38 6.73 -12.91 -2.00
C GLU A 38 8.21 -13.19 -2.32
N PHE A 39 9.11 -12.34 -1.86
CA PHE A 39 10.56 -12.46 -2.10
C PHE A 39 11.33 -12.48 -0.79
N PRO A 40 11.26 -13.61 -0.04
CA PRO A 40 11.89 -13.68 1.29
C PRO A 40 13.37 -13.36 1.26
N GLY A 41 13.85 -12.70 2.31
CA GLY A 41 15.25 -12.36 2.45
C GLY A 41 15.70 -11.13 1.68
N SER A 42 14.78 -10.47 0.98
CA SER A 42 15.09 -9.23 0.25
C SER A 42 15.00 -8.02 1.16
N ARG A 43 15.94 -7.10 0.98
CA ARG A 43 15.87 -5.78 1.61
C ARG A 43 15.22 -4.83 0.62
N PHE A 44 13.95 -4.53 0.81
CA PHE A 44 13.20 -3.65 -0.06
C PHE A 44 13.12 -2.24 0.52
N VAL A 45 13.31 -1.25 -0.35
CA VAL A 45 13.03 0.15 -0.02
C VAL A 45 11.99 0.66 -0.99
N THR A 46 11.10 1.53 -0.51
CA THR A 46 10.09 2.16 -1.35
C THR A 46 10.77 3.19 -2.24
N MET A 47 10.63 3.01 -3.56
CA MET A 47 11.21 3.93 -4.51
C MET A 47 10.19 4.96 -4.99
N ALA A 48 8.95 4.55 -5.23
CA ALA A 48 7.94 5.44 -5.81
C ALA A 48 6.55 4.98 -5.46
N MET A 49 5.63 5.93 -5.38
CA MET A 49 4.20 5.72 -5.42
C MET A 49 3.68 6.53 -6.59
N ASP A 50 3.10 5.86 -7.57
CA ASP A 50 2.60 6.49 -8.78
C ASP A 50 1.08 6.45 -8.83
N GLU A 51 0.51 7.47 -9.48
CA GLU A 51 -0.93 7.53 -9.67
C GLU A 51 -1.70 7.44 -8.36
N VAL A 52 -1.28 8.22 -7.37
CA VAL A 52 -1.97 8.29 -6.08
C VAL A 52 -3.29 9.02 -6.30
N VAL A 53 -4.41 8.30 -6.12
CA VAL A 53 -5.73 8.85 -6.33
C VAL A 53 -6.61 8.58 -5.12
N PHE A 54 -7.00 9.64 -4.41
CA PHE A 54 -7.98 9.58 -3.33
C PHE A 54 -9.35 9.84 -3.96
N ARG A 55 -10.22 8.84 -3.97
CA ARG A 55 -11.50 8.92 -4.66
C ARG A 55 -12.65 9.31 -3.75
N HIS A 56 -12.60 8.86 -2.51
CA HIS A 56 -13.67 9.11 -1.53
C HIS A 56 -13.07 9.33 -0.14
N SER A 57 -13.69 10.20 0.63
CA SER A 57 -13.31 10.37 2.03
C SER A 57 -13.89 9.24 2.87
N VAL A 58 -13.25 8.95 4.00
CA VAL A 58 -13.61 7.85 4.89
C VAL A 58 -13.75 8.37 6.31
N LYS A 59 -14.77 7.88 7.01
CA LYS A 59 -15.08 8.31 8.37
C LYS A 59 -14.66 7.27 9.41
N GLU A 60 -14.68 7.70 10.66
CA GLU A 60 -14.44 6.81 11.80
C GLU A 60 -15.33 5.58 11.73
N GLY A 61 -14.77 4.44 12.10
CA GLY A 61 -15.50 3.18 12.15
C GLY A 61 -15.51 2.41 10.84
N ALA A 62 -15.00 2.99 9.75
CA ALA A 62 -14.91 2.27 8.48
C ALA A 62 -13.94 1.09 8.62
N ILE A 63 -14.27 0.00 7.95
CA ILE A 63 -13.38 -1.16 7.84
C ILE A 63 -12.89 -1.21 6.41
N LEU A 64 -11.59 -1.03 6.24
CA LEU A 64 -10.98 -0.98 4.93
C LEU A 64 -10.27 -2.29 4.62
N THR A 65 -10.41 -2.75 3.38
CA THR A 65 -9.59 -3.85 2.87
C THR A 65 -8.55 -3.25 1.93
N ILE A 66 -7.29 -3.56 2.20
CA ILE A 66 -6.15 -3.13 1.38
C ILE A 66 -5.68 -4.35 0.60
N LYS A 67 -5.80 -4.27 -0.73
CA LYS A 67 -5.44 -5.35 -1.65
C LYS A 67 -4.16 -4.97 -2.37
N SER A 68 -3.12 -5.80 -2.22
CA SER A 68 -1.81 -5.58 -2.84
C SER A 68 -1.47 -6.75 -3.74
N GLU A 69 -1.25 -6.49 -5.03
CA GLU A 69 -0.90 -7.52 -6.00
C GLU A 69 0.26 -7.05 -6.86
N SER A 70 1.25 -7.93 -7.07
CA SER A 70 2.37 -7.61 -7.95
C SER A 70 1.89 -7.54 -9.39
N VAL A 71 2.23 -6.46 -10.08
CA VAL A 71 1.82 -6.25 -11.46
C VAL A 71 2.99 -6.13 -12.42
N LYS A 72 4.19 -5.89 -11.89
CA LYS A 72 5.38 -5.75 -12.72
C LYS A 72 6.62 -6.19 -11.93
N LEU A 73 7.40 -7.09 -12.51
CA LEU A 73 8.67 -7.51 -11.94
C LEU A 73 9.79 -7.08 -12.89
N GLY A 74 10.65 -6.19 -12.40
CA GLY A 74 11.87 -5.80 -13.09
C GLY A 74 13.07 -6.59 -12.57
N ARG A 75 14.25 -6.20 -12.98
CA ARG A 75 15.48 -6.87 -12.54
C ARG A 75 15.75 -6.62 -11.05
N THR A 76 15.66 -5.37 -10.62
CA THR A 76 15.95 -4.94 -9.25
C THR A 76 14.71 -4.39 -8.54
N SER A 77 13.57 -4.35 -9.22
CA SER A 77 12.35 -3.73 -8.69
C SER A 77 11.13 -4.60 -8.87
N VAL A 78 10.14 -4.38 -8.04
CA VAL A 78 8.82 -4.99 -8.16
C VAL A 78 7.77 -3.92 -7.87
N THR A 79 6.71 -3.89 -8.67
CA THR A 79 5.63 -2.92 -8.53
C THR A 79 4.35 -3.62 -8.10
N TYR A 80 3.70 -3.08 -7.08
CA TYR A 80 2.43 -3.58 -6.58
C TYR A 80 1.33 -2.58 -6.88
N GLU A 81 0.24 -3.08 -7.43
CA GLU A 81 -1.00 -2.31 -7.48
C GLU A 81 -1.68 -2.45 -6.14
N VAL A 82 -2.07 -1.35 -5.54
CA VAL A 82 -2.76 -1.33 -4.25
C VAL A 82 -4.10 -0.66 -4.42
N ARG A 83 -5.15 -1.37 -4.01
CA ARG A 83 -6.52 -0.89 -4.02
C ARG A 83 -7.08 -0.97 -2.62
N VAL A 84 -7.74 0.08 -2.18
CA VAL A 84 -8.36 0.13 -0.86
C VAL A 84 -9.85 0.29 -1.05
N VAL A 85 -10.62 -0.62 -0.47
CA VAL A 85 -12.08 -0.58 -0.54
C VAL A 85 -12.66 -0.48 0.87
N ASP A 86 -13.79 0.21 0.97
CA ASP A 86 -14.56 0.28 2.21
C ASP A 86 -15.56 -0.87 2.20
N GLU A 87 -15.36 -1.84 3.09
CA GLU A 87 -16.18 -3.05 3.12
C GLU A 87 -17.65 -2.79 3.49
N GLN A 88 -17.93 -1.61 4.06
CA GLN A 88 -19.29 -1.24 4.45
C GLN A 88 -19.97 -0.37 3.41
N ALA A 89 -19.26 0.01 2.35
CA ALA A 89 -19.85 0.77 1.26
C ALA A 89 -20.73 -0.15 0.41
N GLN A 90 -21.71 0.46 -0.26
CA GLN A 90 -22.69 -0.29 -1.05
C GLN A 90 -22.21 -0.60 -2.47
N ASP A 91 -21.01 -0.21 -2.82
CA ASP A 91 -20.43 -0.47 -4.13
C ASP A 91 -19.00 -0.99 -3.97
N ASP A 92 -18.43 -1.54 -5.06
CA ASP A 92 -17.10 -2.10 -5.08
C ASP A 92 -16.04 -1.10 -5.55
N ASN A 93 -16.41 0.18 -5.64
CA ASN A 93 -15.47 1.20 -6.10
C ASN A 93 -14.40 1.44 -5.05
N PRO A 94 -13.13 1.45 -5.42
CA PRO A 94 -12.08 1.72 -4.45
C PRO A 94 -12.15 3.17 -3.96
N ILE A 95 -11.82 3.36 -2.69
CA ILE A 95 -11.68 4.71 -2.13
C ILE A 95 -10.31 5.29 -2.46
N PHE A 96 -9.35 4.43 -2.80
CA PHE A 96 -7.98 4.82 -3.05
C PHE A 96 -7.29 3.78 -3.94
N THR A 97 -6.48 4.24 -4.88
CA THR A 97 -5.64 3.37 -5.71
C THR A 97 -4.28 4.00 -5.91
N THR A 98 -3.26 3.15 -6.01
CA THR A 98 -1.90 3.58 -6.36
C THR A 98 -1.08 2.40 -6.84
N GLN A 99 0.11 2.68 -7.36
CA GLN A 99 1.13 1.67 -7.65
C GLN A 99 2.36 2.01 -6.82
N VAL A 100 2.85 1.03 -6.06
CA VAL A 100 4.02 1.20 -5.20
C VAL A 100 5.16 0.35 -5.77
N THR A 101 6.29 0.97 -6.03
CA THR A 101 7.47 0.28 -6.55
C THR A 101 8.53 0.17 -5.46
N PHE A 102 8.98 -1.05 -5.24
CA PHE A 102 10.06 -1.38 -4.30
C PHE A 102 11.30 -1.79 -5.08
N VAL A 103 12.45 -1.42 -4.55
CA VAL A 103 13.74 -1.79 -5.11
C VAL A 103 14.49 -2.60 -4.08
N LYS A 104 15.07 -3.73 -4.54
CA LYS A 104 15.93 -4.54 -3.67
C LYS A 104 17.30 -3.91 -3.62
N VAL A 105 17.81 -3.73 -2.41
CA VAL A 105 19.13 -3.14 -2.18
C VAL A 105 19.96 -4.03 -1.25
N ASP A 106 21.29 -3.86 -1.33
CA ASP A 106 22.22 -4.49 -0.38
C ASP A 106 22.36 -3.61 0.87
N GLU A 107 23.24 -4.02 1.78
CA GLU A 107 23.46 -3.28 3.03
C GLU A 107 23.98 -1.85 2.81
N SER A 108 24.63 -1.62 1.65
CA SER A 108 25.15 -0.29 1.30
C SER A 108 24.10 0.58 0.59
N GLY A 109 22.92 0.03 0.31
CA GLY A 109 21.88 0.74 -0.42
C GLY A 109 21.99 0.63 -1.93
N ARG A 110 22.85 -0.24 -2.44
CA ARG A 110 23.00 -0.46 -3.88
C ARG A 110 21.95 -1.40 -4.39
N LYS A 111 21.41 -1.13 -5.58
CA LYS A 111 20.42 -1.98 -6.21
C LYS A 111 21.03 -3.34 -6.57
N ILE A 112 20.34 -4.40 -6.21
CA ILE A 112 20.75 -5.77 -6.55
C ILE A 112 19.55 -6.54 -7.11
N PRO A 113 19.79 -7.56 -7.95
CA PRO A 113 18.71 -8.30 -8.58
C PRO A 113 17.81 -9.03 -7.58
N ILE A 114 16.52 -9.05 -7.90
CA ILE A 114 15.54 -9.82 -7.15
C ILE A 114 15.64 -11.26 -7.61
N THR A 115 15.77 -12.16 -6.65
CA THR A 115 15.79 -13.60 -6.93
C THR A 115 14.64 -14.27 -6.19
N LYS A 116 13.96 -15.15 -6.89
CA LYS A 116 12.87 -15.92 -6.33
C LYS A 116 13.36 -17.23 -5.74
#